data_3ff4438062710771140f6d25ea66dee0
#
_entry.id   3ff4438062710771140f6d25ea66dee0
#
_cell.length_a   1.000
_cell.length_b   1.000
_cell.length_c   1.000
_cell.angle_alpha   90.00
_cell.angle_beta   90.00
_cell.angle_gamma   90.00
#
_symmetry.space_group_name_H-M   'P 1'
#
loop_
_entity.id
_entity.type
_entity.pdbx_description
1 polymer ?
#
loop_
_entity_poly.entity_id
_entity_poly.type
_entity_poly.pdbx_seq_one_letter_code
_entity_poly.pdbx_strand_id
1 'polypeptide(L)'
;MKKTLLTIIILFLGTFSVSAQLYRYLDTQQGLSSRRVIAVEKDQKGYMWFLTQEGVDRYNGKQFTNYILSDGNRPVLHFPNLSQLHIDNQDDIWVTGKNGFIFKYNQMLDKYDLVMNFADSLKTKRRLPLTHTSIDRQNNLWLCTRNAQYIYRTDTKHVIKLETPIKEEVFYIEQAKGNRYFFGTRENVYVALLKGNRLELEPEHTISNIHRVQHIHYHVPTDRLLIGTMADGFYVYDSSTKTMHNIGNLKDVTMNDAVTAQPSSEEVLIATDGNGVYKLNMNTLQLHSF
;
A
#
# COMPACT_ATOMS: atom_id res chain seq x y z
N MET A 1 11.17 -57.76 17.63
CA MET A 1 11.13 -56.52 18.42
C MET A 1 12.14 -55.42 17.96
N LYS A 2 13.45 -55.68 17.80
CA LYS A 2 14.44 -54.67 17.36
C LYS A 2 14.16 -54.09 15.97
N LYS A 3 13.72 -54.91 14.97
CA LYS A 3 13.41 -54.43 13.62
C LYS A 3 12.13 -53.55 13.56
N THR A 4 11.12 -53.89 14.33
CA THR A 4 9.86 -53.10 14.45
C THR A 4 10.10 -51.75 15.14
N LEU A 5 10.95 -51.69 16.13
CA LEU A 5 11.32 -50.44 16.83
C LEU A 5 12.10 -49.51 15.90
N LEU A 6 13.02 -50.03 15.07
CA LEU A 6 13.78 -49.26 14.11
C LEU A 6 12.88 -48.65 13.02
N THR A 7 11.86 -49.38 12.54
CA THR A 7 10.93 -48.93 11.54
C THR A 7 10.02 -47.81 12.10
N ILE A 8 9.61 -47.88 13.35
CA ILE A 8 8.83 -46.84 14.01
C ILE A 8 9.65 -45.55 14.21
N ILE A 9 10.94 -45.67 14.57
CA ILE A 9 11.83 -44.50 14.70
C ILE A 9 12.06 -43.82 13.35
N ILE A 10 12.23 -44.56 12.25
CA ILE A 10 12.38 -44.00 10.91
C ILE A 10 11.07 -43.32 10.44
N LEU A 11 9.91 -43.89 10.74
CA LEU A 11 8.61 -43.26 10.44
C LEU A 11 8.40 -41.96 11.24
N PHE A 12 8.89 -41.87 12.48
CA PHE A 12 8.75 -40.67 13.32
C PHE A 12 9.72 -39.55 12.90
N LEU A 13 10.89 -39.89 12.34
CA LEU A 13 11.85 -38.91 11.78
C LEU A 13 11.42 -38.32 10.44
N GLY A 14 10.51 -38.96 9.71
CA GLY A 14 10.03 -38.51 8.40
C GLY A 14 8.92 -37.46 8.44
N THR A 15 8.39 -37.08 9.61
CA THR A 15 7.23 -36.19 9.72
C THR A 15 7.55 -34.75 10.13
N PHE A 16 8.82 -34.45 10.41
CA PHE A 16 9.23 -33.05 10.66
C PHE A 16 9.62 -32.38 9.34
N SER A 17 8.63 -31.83 8.64
CA SER A 17 8.92 -30.84 7.61
C SER A 17 9.37 -29.56 8.30
N VAL A 18 10.70 -29.41 8.49
CA VAL A 18 11.28 -28.15 8.91
C VAL A 18 11.20 -27.21 7.70
N SER A 19 10.21 -26.36 7.66
CA SER A 19 10.17 -25.24 6.73
C SER A 19 11.18 -24.20 7.20
N ALA A 20 12.41 -24.27 6.66
CA ALA A 20 13.39 -23.23 6.87
C ALA A 20 12.98 -22.01 6.01
N GLN A 21 12.48 -20.98 6.62
CA GLN A 21 12.30 -19.69 5.93
C GLN A 21 13.68 -19.04 5.76
N LEU A 22 14.11 -18.91 4.51
CA LEU A 22 15.36 -18.22 4.18
C LEU A 22 15.08 -16.71 4.09
N TYR A 23 15.54 -15.98 5.08
CA TYR A 23 15.51 -14.51 5.04
C TYR A 23 16.74 -13.98 4.34
N ARG A 24 16.55 -13.01 3.45
CA ARG A 24 17.63 -12.27 2.83
C ARG A 24 17.57 -10.82 3.29
N TYR A 25 18.66 -10.39 3.88
CA TYR A 25 18.82 -8.99 4.26
C TYR A 25 19.32 -8.18 3.06
N LEU A 26 18.65 -7.06 2.77
CA LEU A 26 19.00 -6.14 1.69
C LEU A 26 19.23 -4.75 2.29
N ASP A 27 20.45 -4.24 2.14
CA ASP A 27 20.79 -2.89 2.62
C ASP A 27 21.70 -2.14 1.62
N THR A 28 22.31 -1.07 2.07
CA THR A 28 23.18 -0.23 1.24
C THR A 28 24.47 -0.95 0.82
N GLN A 29 24.88 -2.02 1.51
CA GLN A 29 26.05 -2.83 1.11
C GLN A 29 25.74 -3.70 -0.12
N GLN A 30 24.46 -4.07 -0.31
CA GLN A 30 23.99 -4.78 -1.49
C GLN A 30 23.58 -3.84 -2.64
N GLY A 31 23.64 -2.52 -2.42
CA GLY A 31 23.39 -1.50 -3.45
C GLY A 31 22.05 -0.75 -3.34
N LEU A 32 21.30 -0.95 -2.25
CA LEU A 32 20.15 -0.11 -1.95
C LEU A 32 20.62 1.33 -1.73
N SER A 33 19.95 2.32 -2.33
CA SER A 33 20.41 3.73 -2.29
C SER A 33 20.29 4.36 -0.89
N SER A 34 19.34 3.89 -0.08
CA SER A 34 19.13 4.38 1.28
C SER A 34 18.57 3.28 2.19
N ARG A 35 18.96 3.30 3.47
CA ARG A 35 18.37 2.42 4.50
C ARG A 35 16.93 2.77 4.84
N ARG A 36 16.49 4.00 4.52
CA ARG A 36 15.12 4.44 4.73
C ARG A 36 14.28 4.10 3.51
N VAL A 37 13.61 2.96 3.58
CA VAL A 37 12.62 2.51 2.60
C VAL A 37 11.25 3.07 3.01
N ILE A 38 10.53 3.63 2.04
CA ILE A 38 9.22 4.29 2.23
C ILE A 38 8.11 3.36 1.74
N ALA A 39 8.33 2.68 0.61
CA ALA A 39 7.40 1.72 0.04
C ALA A 39 8.15 0.62 -0.71
N VAL A 40 7.54 -0.53 -0.84
CA VAL A 40 8.06 -1.69 -1.57
C VAL A 40 6.93 -2.28 -2.40
N GLU A 41 7.18 -2.48 -3.69
CA GLU A 41 6.25 -3.10 -4.62
C GLU A 41 6.93 -4.16 -5.46
N LYS A 42 6.17 -5.16 -5.92
CA LYS A 42 6.68 -6.21 -6.80
C LYS A 42 5.92 -6.19 -8.11
N ASP A 43 6.65 -6.04 -9.24
CA ASP A 43 6.05 -6.09 -10.57
C ASP A 43 5.78 -7.54 -11.04
N GLN A 44 5.05 -7.66 -12.14
CA GLN A 44 4.69 -8.98 -12.73
C GLN A 44 5.89 -9.73 -13.28
N LYS A 45 7.00 -9.04 -13.56
CA LYS A 45 8.28 -9.65 -14.00
C LYS A 45 9.10 -10.19 -12.85
N GLY A 46 8.68 -9.91 -11.60
CA GLY A 46 9.33 -10.34 -10.38
C GLY A 46 10.41 -9.40 -9.88
N TYR A 47 10.58 -8.21 -10.47
CA TYR A 47 11.42 -7.18 -9.89
C TYR A 47 10.77 -6.61 -8.63
N MET A 48 11.61 -6.32 -7.62
CA MET A 48 11.21 -5.58 -6.44
C MET A 48 11.59 -4.11 -6.61
N TRP A 49 10.64 -3.23 -6.41
CA TRP A 49 10.81 -1.78 -6.49
C TRP A 49 10.75 -1.19 -5.09
N PHE A 50 11.74 -0.39 -4.76
CA PHE A 50 11.87 0.25 -3.45
C PHE A 50 11.83 1.75 -3.64
N LEU A 51 10.85 2.42 -3.05
CA LEU A 51 10.89 3.86 -2.89
C LEU A 51 11.71 4.17 -1.64
N THR A 52 12.82 4.85 -1.82
CA THR A 52 13.74 5.18 -0.74
C THR A 52 13.83 6.69 -0.53
N GLN A 53 14.55 7.08 0.49
CA GLN A 53 14.82 8.50 0.74
C GLN A 53 15.56 9.19 -0.42
N GLU A 54 16.38 8.48 -1.17
CA GLU A 54 17.25 9.02 -2.23
C GLU A 54 16.66 8.87 -3.64
N GLY A 55 15.57 8.10 -3.79
CA GLY A 55 14.96 7.85 -5.09
C GLY A 55 14.27 6.49 -5.16
N VAL A 56 14.30 5.87 -6.32
CA VAL A 56 13.72 4.55 -6.56
C VAL A 56 14.81 3.56 -6.89
N ASP A 57 14.74 2.39 -6.27
CA ASP A 57 15.66 1.30 -6.53
C ASP A 57 14.89 0.10 -7.07
N ARG A 58 15.36 -0.49 -8.18
CA ARG A 58 14.85 -1.75 -8.73
C ARG A 58 15.82 -2.87 -8.43
N TYR A 59 15.32 -3.94 -7.83
CA TYR A 59 16.08 -5.15 -7.50
C TYR A 59 15.65 -6.32 -8.38
N ASN A 60 16.61 -6.96 -9.05
CA ASN A 60 16.35 -8.08 -9.97
C ASN A 60 16.62 -9.47 -9.35
N GLY A 61 16.73 -9.55 -8.03
CA GLY A 61 17.11 -10.78 -7.31
C GLY A 61 18.63 -10.91 -7.08
N LYS A 62 19.46 -10.10 -7.75
CA LYS A 62 20.93 -10.13 -7.64
C LYS A 62 21.52 -8.76 -7.34
N GLN A 63 21.10 -7.72 -8.02
CA GLN A 63 21.66 -6.36 -7.92
C GLN A 63 20.58 -5.30 -7.99
N PHE A 64 20.90 -4.13 -7.47
CA PHE A 64 20.08 -2.93 -7.55
C PHE A 64 20.42 -2.09 -8.77
N THR A 65 19.41 -1.42 -9.33
CA THR A 65 19.51 -0.29 -10.24
C THR A 65 18.85 0.90 -9.58
N ASN A 66 19.57 2.03 -9.47
CA ASN A 66 19.09 3.20 -8.75
C ASN A 66 18.62 4.28 -9.74
N TYR A 67 17.47 4.91 -9.46
CA TYR A 67 16.87 5.96 -10.28
C TYR A 67 16.68 7.23 -9.46
N ILE A 68 17.20 8.34 -9.98
CA ILE A 68 16.98 9.68 -9.42
C ILE A 68 15.82 10.32 -10.20
N LEU A 69 14.83 10.83 -9.47
CA LEU A 69 13.65 11.46 -10.05
C LEU A 69 13.89 12.97 -10.27
N SER A 70 13.86 13.41 -11.52
CA SER A 70 14.27 14.75 -11.93
C SER A 70 13.25 15.39 -12.88
N ASP A 71 13.13 16.72 -12.84
CA ASP A 71 12.35 17.50 -13.81
C ASP A 71 13.13 17.79 -15.13
N GLY A 72 14.27 17.11 -15.30
CA GLY A 72 15.18 17.31 -16.40
C GLY A 72 16.33 18.28 -16.09
N ASN A 73 16.18 19.14 -15.08
CA ASN A 73 17.20 20.12 -14.68
C ASN A 73 17.81 19.81 -13.32
N ARG A 74 16.99 19.28 -12.40
CA ARG A 74 17.39 19.01 -11.01
C ARG A 74 16.57 17.86 -10.44
N PRO A 75 17.10 17.13 -9.44
CA PRO A 75 16.31 16.19 -8.66
C PRO A 75 15.14 16.91 -7.98
N VAL A 76 13.91 16.39 -8.12
CA VAL A 76 12.70 16.99 -7.57
C VAL A 76 11.96 16.09 -6.59
N LEU A 77 12.19 14.79 -6.67
CA LEU A 77 11.69 13.83 -5.67
C LEU A 77 12.84 13.22 -4.88
N HIS A 78 12.98 13.70 -3.69
CA HIS A 78 13.85 13.20 -2.63
C HIS A 78 13.18 13.51 -1.29
N PHE A 79 13.69 12.94 -0.23
CA PHE A 79 13.18 13.25 1.11
C PHE A 79 13.20 14.77 1.38
N PRO A 80 12.12 15.40 1.94
CA PRO A 80 10.90 14.77 2.48
C PRO A 80 9.71 14.70 1.48
N ASN A 81 9.93 14.93 0.20
CA ASN A 81 8.85 15.07 -0.79
C ASN A 81 8.39 13.74 -1.42
N LEU A 82 9.07 12.64 -1.12
CA LEU A 82 8.64 11.32 -1.56
C LEU A 82 7.33 10.95 -0.87
N SER A 83 6.45 10.29 -1.61
CA SER A 83 5.13 9.95 -1.12
C SER A 83 4.81 8.49 -1.28
N GLN A 84 4.54 8.04 -2.50
CA GLN A 84 4.04 6.70 -2.74
C GLN A 84 4.58 6.14 -4.06
N LEU A 85 4.71 4.82 -4.07
CA LEU A 85 5.04 3.98 -5.21
C LEU A 85 3.80 3.15 -5.53
N HIS A 86 3.44 3.06 -6.80
CA HIS A 86 2.31 2.29 -7.25
C HIS A 86 2.66 1.48 -8.48
N ILE A 87 2.09 0.29 -8.60
CA ILE A 87 2.09 -0.52 -9.82
C ILE A 87 0.66 -0.69 -10.27
N ASP A 88 0.36 -0.33 -11.51
CA ASP A 88 -0.97 -0.45 -12.06
C ASP A 88 -1.22 -1.82 -12.72
N ASN A 89 -2.44 -2.04 -13.23
CA ASN A 89 -2.81 -3.31 -13.86
C ASN A 89 -2.09 -3.58 -15.19
N GLN A 90 -1.39 -2.60 -15.75
CA GLN A 90 -0.58 -2.71 -16.96
C GLN A 90 0.90 -2.95 -16.64
N ASP A 91 1.23 -3.12 -15.36
CA ASP A 91 2.59 -3.25 -14.84
C ASP A 91 3.41 -1.96 -15.02
N ASP A 92 2.74 -0.82 -15.13
CA ASP A 92 3.38 0.49 -15.16
C ASP A 92 3.70 0.94 -13.73
N ILE A 93 4.92 1.42 -13.53
CA ILE A 93 5.42 1.82 -12.22
C ILE A 93 5.33 3.36 -12.09
N TRP A 94 4.58 3.80 -11.09
CA TRP A 94 4.30 5.20 -10.83
C TRP A 94 4.94 5.64 -9.51
N VAL A 95 5.47 6.85 -9.48
CA VAL A 95 5.94 7.49 -8.25
C VAL A 95 5.31 8.86 -8.11
N THR A 96 4.80 9.14 -6.94
CA THR A 96 4.14 10.41 -6.63
C THR A 96 4.85 11.10 -5.48
N GLY A 97 4.94 12.41 -5.55
CA GLY A 97 5.54 13.24 -4.51
C GLY A 97 4.51 14.09 -3.80
N LYS A 98 4.71 14.32 -2.50
CA LYS A 98 3.91 15.27 -1.70
C LYS A 98 3.87 16.67 -2.30
N ASN A 99 4.89 17.03 -3.06
CA ASN A 99 4.97 18.31 -3.79
C ASN A 99 4.16 18.35 -5.09
N GLY A 100 3.48 17.23 -5.47
CA GLY A 100 2.62 17.14 -6.64
C GLY A 100 3.31 16.69 -7.92
N PHE A 101 4.60 16.34 -7.89
CA PHE A 101 5.26 15.72 -9.04
C PHE A 101 4.84 14.26 -9.17
N ILE A 102 4.55 13.84 -10.41
CA ILE A 102 4.12 12.49 -10.74
C ILE A 102 5.00 11.96 -11.85
N PHE A 103 5.63 10.83 -11.60
CA PHE A 103 6.53 10.16 -12.52
C PHE A 103 6.01 8.79 -12.89
N LYS A 104 6.37 8.35 -14.09
CA LYS A 104 6.13 7.01 -14.60
C LYS A 104 7.44 6.42 -15.12
N TYR A 105 7.70 5.17 -14.79
CA TYR A 105 8.85 4.46 -15.32
C TYR A 105 8.68 4.18 -16.82
N ASN A 106 9.66 4.59 -17.59
CA ASN A 106 9.77 4.32 -19.02
C ASN A 106 10.67 3.10 -19.22
N GLN A 107 10.06 1.97 -19.45
CA GLN A 107 10.79 0.70 -19.59
C GLN A 107 11.73 0.68 -20.81
N MET A 108 11.38 1.37 -21.91
CA MET A 108 12.18 1.40 -23.12
C MET A 108 13.48 2.19 -22.92
N LEU A 109 13.43 3.25 -22.15
CA LEU A 109 14.57 4.13 -21.89
C LEU A 109 15.26 3.84 -20.54
N ASP A 110 14.76 2.86 -19.77
CA ASP A 110 15.21 2.50 -18.42
C ASP A 110 15.40 3.72 -17.50
N LYS A 111 14.39 4.60 -17.48
CA LYS A 111 14.36 5.81 -16.65
C LYS A 111 12.96 6.20 -16.25
N TYR A 112 12.85 7.13 -15.31
CA TYR A 112 11.57 7.77 -15.00
C TYR A 112 11.36 9.02 -15.85
N ASP A 113 10.17 9.13 -16.45
CA ASP A 113 9.70 10.34 -17.13
C ASP A 113 8.74 11.10 -16.22
N LEU A 114 8.89 12.42 -16.18
CA LEU A 114 7.94 13.30 -15.51
C LEU A 114 6.64 13.34 -16.33
N VAL A 115 5.55 12.84 -15.73
CA VAL A 115 4.23 12.86 -16.35
C VAL A 115 3.57 14.22 -16.19
N MET A 116 3.59 14.76 -14.97
CA MET A 116 3.05 16.09 -14.67
C MET A 116 3.50 16.65 -13.33
N ASN A 117 3.35 17.96 -13.16
CA ASN A 117 3.21 18.63 -11.89
C ASN A 117 1.73 18.91 -11.66
N PHE A 118 1.17 18.42 -10.56
CA PHE A 118 -0.27 18.52 -10.27
C PHE A 118 -0.75 19.97 -10.15
N ALA A 119 0.04 20.86 -9.57
CA ALA A 119 -0.31 22.29 -9.46
C ALA A 119 -0.42 22.96 -10.83
N ASP A 120 0.50 22.62 -11.75
CA ASP A 120 0.50 23.17 -13.10
C ASP A 120 -0.70 22.65 -13.91
N SER A 121 -1.09 21.40 -13.72
CA SER A 121 -2.27 20.83 -14.40
C SER A 121 -3.58 21.54 -14.05
N LEU A 122 -3.66 22.11 -12.84
CA LEU A 122 -4.78 22.92 -12.39
C LEU A 122 -4.62 24.43 -12.67
N LYS A 123 -3.58 24.82 -13.42
CA LYS A 123 -3.25 26.22 -13.74
C LYS A 123 -3.17 27.13 -12.50
N THR A 124 -2.67 26.60 -11.39
CA THR A 124 -2.50 27.34 -10.16
C THR A 124 -1.05 27.58 -9.83
N LYS A 125 -0.72 28.79 -9.35
CA LYS A 125 0.61 29.12 -8.81
C LYS A 125 0.80 28.69 -7.34
N ARG A 126 -0.26 28.22 -6.70
CA ARG A 126 -0.21 27.75 -5.31
C ARG A 126 0.33 26.33 -5.29
N ARG A 127 1.23 26.05 -4.36
CA ARG A 127 1.59 24.66 -4.05
C ARG A 127 0.34 23.94 -3.53
N LEU A 128 0.07 22.78 -4.12
CA LEU A 128 -1.01 21.90 -3.70
C LEU A 128 -0.37 20.58 -3.20
N PRO A 129 0.03 20.53 -1.93
CA PRO A 129 0.62 19.32 -1.39
C PRO A 129 -0.41 18.19 -1.43
N LEU A 130 0.05 17.04 -1.87
CA LEU A 130 -0.73 15.81 -1.84
C LEU A 130 -0.62 15.19 -0.45
N THR A 131 -1.74 14.82 0.13
CA THR A 131 -1.81 14.09 1.40
C THR A 131 -1.73 12.58 1.18
N HIS A 132 -2.32 12.14 0.09
CA HIS A 132 -2.31 10.73 -0.31
C HIS A 132 -2.47 10.59 -1.83
N THR A 133 -1.95 9.50 -2.38
CA THR A 133 -2.24 9.04 -3.73
C THR A 133 -2.51 7.54 -3.72
N SER A 134 -3.33 7.07 -4.65
CA SER A 134 -3.63 5.66 -4.83
C SER A 134 -3.91 5.40 -6.31
N ILE A 135 -3.78 4.16 -6.74
CA ILE A 135 -4.15 3.74 -8.08
C ILE A 135 -5.32 2.75 -8.00
N ASP A 136 -6.37 2.98 -8.80
CA ASP A 136 -7.51 2.09 -8.84
C ASP A 136 -7.37 1.00 -9.91
N ARG A 137 -8.27 0.01 -9.88
CA ARG A 137 -8.26 -1.09 -10.86
C ARG A 137 -8.59 -0.66 -12.29
N GLN A 138 -9.03 0.56 -12.51
CA GLN A 138 -9.21 1.18 -13.81
C GLN A 138 -7.96 1.97 -14.24
N ASN A 139 -6.85 1.85 -13.50
CA ASN A 139 -5.60 2.57 -13.69
C ASN A 139 -5.75 4.09 -13.57
N ASN A 140 -6.73 4.57 -12.80
CA ASN A 140 -6.81 5.99 -12.49
C ASN A 140 -5.98 6.29 -11.25
N LEU A 141 -5.22 7.38 -11.31
CA LEU A 141 -4.46 7.86 -10.17
C LEU A 141 -5.29 8.83 -9.34
N TRP A 142 -5.60 8.45 -8.12
CA TRP A 142 -6.26 9.28 -7.13
C TRP A 142 -5.26 10.24 -6.50
N LEU A 143 -5.64 11.51 -6.40
CA LEU A 143 -4.80 12.57 -5.87
C LEU A 143 -5.59 13.30 -4.77
N CYS A 144 -5.21 13.09 -3.53
CA CYS A 144 -5.82 13.76 -2.39
C CYS A 144 -5.01 14.97 -1.97
N THR A 145 -5.71 16.05 -1.74
CA THR A 145 -5.21 17.23 -1.04
C THR A 145 -5.97 17.37 0.27
N ARG A 146 -5.56 18.30 1.11
CA ARG A 146 -6.23 18.56 2.40
C ARG A 146 -7.75 18.77 2.26
N ASN A 147 -8.21 19.39 1.16
CA ASN A 147 -9.60 19.86 1.05
C ASN A 147 -10.35 19.29 -0.17
N ALA A 148 -9.73 18.44 -0.97
CA ALA A 148 -10.34 17.93 -2.19
C ALA A 148 -9.68 16.66 -2.67
N GLN A 149 -10.46 15.84 -3.37
CA GLN A 149 -10.02 14.65 -4.06
C GLN A 149 -10.12 14.87 -5.57
N TYR A 150 -9.14 14.34 -6.30
CA TYR A 150 -9.05 14.41 -7.75
C TYR A 150 -8.73 13.02 -8.30
N ILE A 151 -9.07 12.82 -9.55
CA ILE A 151 -8.67 11.65 -10.33
C ILE A 151 -7.91 12.13 -11.56
N TYR A 152 -6.69 11.62 -11.74
CA TYR A 152 -5.98 11.69 -13.00
C TYR A 152 -6.33 10.46 -13.82
N ARG A 153 -7.02 10.66 -14.94
CA ARG A 153 -7.32 9.63 -15.93
C ARG A 153 -6.08 9.37 -16.76
N THR A 154 -5.48 8.21 -16.61
CA THR A 154 -4.20 7.88 -17.28
C THR A 154 -4.37 7.71 -18.80
N ASP A 155 -5.55 7.28 -19.26
CA ASP A 155 -5.92 7.11 -20.65
C ASP A 155 -6.08 8.46 -21.41
N THR A 156 -6.82 9.38 -20.82
CA THR A 156 -7.13 10.70 -21.42
C THR A 156 -6.17 11.79 -20.96
N LYS A 157 -5.32 11.52 -19.99
CA LYS A 157 -4.36 12.47 -19.37
C LYS A 157 -5.03 13.73 -18.78
N HIS A 158 -6.24 13.57 -18.26
CA HIS A 158 -7.00 14.66 -17.66
C HIS A 158 -7.13 14.50 -16.15
N VAL A 159 -6.99 15.62 -15.43
CA VAL A 159 -7.27 15.72 -14.00
C VAL A 159 -8.70 16.19 -13.80
N ILE A 160 -9.49 15.43 -13.05
CA ILE A 160 -10.88 15.71 -12.73
C ILE A 160 -10.98 15.95 -11.23
N LYS A 161 -11.53 17.09 -10.82
CA LYS A 161 -11.90 17.33 -9.44
C LYS A 161 -13.21 16.62 -9.13
N LEU A 162 -13.23 15.87 -8.01
CA LEU A 162 -14.43 15.17 -7.58
C LEU A 162 -15.36 16.08 -6.75
N GLU A 163 -16.65 15.91 -6.96
CA GLU A 163 -17.67 16.38 -6.03
C GLU A 163 -17.75 15.38 -4.88
N THR A 164 -17.42 15.82 -3.67
CA THR A 164 -17.33 14.94 -2.50
C THR A 164 -18.04 15.54 -1.30
N PRO A 165 -18.82 14.73 -0.57
CA PRO A 165 -19.35 15.11 0.73
C PRO A 165 -18.33 14.95 1.88
N ILE A 166 -17.20 14.25 1.64
CA ILE A 166 -16.14 14.07 2.64
C ILE A 166 -15.42 15.39 2.82
N LYS A 167 -15.54 16.00 4.00
CA LYS A 167 -14.92 17.30 4.34
C LYS A 167 -13.61 17.15 5.12
N GLU A 168 -13.33 15.97 5.63
CA GLU A 168 -12.11 15.67 6.34
C GLU A 168 -10.96 15.43 5.37
N GLU A 169 -9.75 15.62 5.88
CA GLU A 169 -8.53 15.28 5.15
C GLU A 169 -8.43 13.76 4.98
N VAL A 170 -8.30 13.32 3.72
CA VAL A 170 -8.15 11.91 3.38
C VAL A 170 -6.68 11.55 3.32
N PHE A 171 -6.30 10.53 4.07
CA PHE A 171 -4.93 10.01 4.15
C PHE A 171 -4.74 8.68 3.45
N TYR A 172 -5.83 7.93 3.20
CA TYR A 172 -5.81 6.61 2.59
C TYR A 172 -7.03 6.40 1.71
N ILE A 173 -6.84 5.77 0.56
CA ILE A 173 -7.92 5.33 -0.32
C ILE A 173 -7.65 3.89 -0.72
N GLU A 174 -8.66 3.05 -0.55
CA GLU A 174 -8.66 1.68 -1.03
C GLU A 174 -9.90 1.41 -1.87
N GLN A 175 -9.72 0.79 -3.04
CA GLN A 175 -10.84 0.39 -3.87
C GLN A 175 -11.40 -0.96 -3.41
N ALA A 176 -12.67 -0.98 -3.04
CA ALA A 176 -13.45 -2.20 -2.79
C ALA A 176 -13.97 -2.83 -4.10
N LYS A 177 -14.99 -3.68 -4.03
CA LYS A 177 -15.61 -4.26 -5.22
C LYS A 177 -16.35 -3.20 -6.05
N GLY A 178 -16.19 -3.27 -7.37
CA GLY A 178 -16.83 -2.33 -8.28
C GLY A 178 -16.31 -0.90 -8.14
N ASN A 179 -17.23 0.05 -8.07
CA ASN A 179 -16.94 1.50 -7.93
C ASN A 179 -17.03 1.97 -6.47
N ARG A 180 -16.96 1.07 -5.52
CA ARG A 180 -16.94 1.37 -4.08
C ARG A 180 -15.50 1.61 -3.62
N TYR A 181 -15.33 2.62 -2.77
CA TYR A 181 -14.04 3.01 -2.22
C TYR A 181 -14.15 3.26 -0.73
N PHE A 182 -13.09 2.91 -0.01
CA PHE A 182 -12.86 3.29 1.38
C PHE A 182 -11.95 4.52 1.43
N PHE A 183 -12.32 5.48 2.27
CA PHE A 183 -11.58 6.71 2.49
C PHE A 183 -11.21 6.82 3.96
N GLY A 184 -9.96 6.55 4.28
CA GLY A 184 -9.42 6.71 5.63
C GLY A 184 -9.10 8.18 5.92
N THR A 185 -9.73 8.72 6.96
CA THR A 185 -9.40 10.01 7.56
C THR A 185 -8.72 9.78 8.91
N ARG A 186 -8.58 10.80 9.73
CA ARG A 186 -7.92 10.63 11.03
C ARG A 186 -8.74 9.76 12.00
N GLU A 187 -10.07 9.86 11.98
CA GLU A 187 -10.95 9.24 12.99
C GLU A 187 -12.10 8.44 12.37
N ASN A 188 -12.20 8.45 11.05
CA ASN A 188 -13.29 7.78 10.34
C ASN A 188 -12.75 7.05 9.11
N VAL A 189 -13.44 5.98 8.73
CA VAL A 189 -13.33 5.39 7.39
C VAL A 189 -14.68 5.52 6.71
N TYR A 190 -14.75 6.40 5.73
CA TYR A 190 -15.94 6.58 4.91
C TYR A 190 -15.99 5.54 3.79
N VAL A 191 -17.19 5.13 3.45
CA VAL A 191 -17.44 4.31 2.27
C VAL A 191 -18.25 5.11 1.27
N ALA A 192 -17.81 5.16 0.02
CA ALA A 192 -18.50 5.88 -1.02
C ALA A 192 -18.46 5.15 -2.37
N LEU A 193 -19.49 5.38 -3.17
CA LEU A 193 -19.58 4.96 -4.56
C LEU A 193 -19.13 6.11 -5.47
N LEU A 194 -18.24 5.81 -6.41
CA LEU A 194 -17.88 6.75 -7.47
C LEU A 194 -18.90 6.65 -8.62
N LYS A 195 -19.64 7.73 -8.86
CA LYS A 195 -20.59 7.87 -9.97
C LYS A 195 -20.18 9.07 -10.84
N GLY A 196 -19.57 8.79 -11.98
CA GLY A 196 -18.99 9.84 -12.82
C GLY A 196 -17.90 10.61 -12.08
N ASN A 197 -18.14 11.87 -11.77
CA ASN A 197 -17.21 12.75 -11.03
C ASN A 197 -17.66 13.02 -9.58
N ARG A 198 -18.62 12.26 -9.08
CA ARG A 198 -19.22 12.46 -7.75
C ARG A 198 -19.02 11.26 -6.88
N LEU A 199 -18.71 11.50 -5.60
CA LEU A 199 -18.73 10.50 -4.55
C LEU A 199 -20.08 10.56 -3.82
N GLU A 200 -20.75 9.41 -3.75
CA GLU A 200 -21.97 9.22 -2.95
C GLU A 200 -21.64 8.36 -1.75
N LEU A 201 -21.79 8.93 -0.54
CA LEU A 201 -21.53 8.20 0.70
C LEU A 201 -22.53 7.05 0.90
N GLU A 202 -22.05 5.96 1.49
CA GLU A 202 -22.85 4.89 2.07
C GLU A 202 -22.76 4.99 3.61
N PRO A 203 -23.60 5.81 4.26
CA PRO A 203 -23.46 6.11 5.69
C PRO A 203 -23.52 4.89 6.60
N GLU A 204 -24.30 3.87 6.19
CA GLU A 204 -24.47 2.60 6.92
C GLU A 204 -23.20 1.73 6.93
N HIS A 205 -22.21 2.03 6.07
CA HIS A 205 -20.92 1.42 6.03
C HIS A 205 -19.80 2.31 6.60
N THR A 206 -20.12 3.54 7.01
CA THR A 206 -19.14 4.45 7.60
C THR A 206 -18.70 3.93 8.97
N ILE A 207 -17.40 3.79 9.15
CA ILE A 207 -16.78 3.36 10.40
C ILE A 207 -16.29 4.61 11.11
N SER A 208 -16.91 4.92 12.24
CA SER A 208 -16.63 6.13 13.02
C SER A 208 -15.94 5.83 14.33
N ASN A 209 -15.29 6.83 14.90
CA ASN A 209 -14.62 6.77 16.19
C ASN A 209 -13.45 5.75 16.24
N ILE A 210 -12.79 5.55 15.12
CA ILE A 210 -11.52 4.84 15.12
C ILE A 210 -10.43 5.82 15.50
N HIS A 211 -9.71 5.50 16.57
CA HIS A 211 -8.69 6.40 17.06
C HIS A 211 -7.44 6.36 16.16
N ARG A 212 -7.18 7.46 15.42
CA ARG A 212 -6.00 7.67 14.59
C ARG A 212 -5.76 6.56 13.57
N VAL A 213 -6.60 6.48 12.53
CA VAL A 213 -6.34 5.61 11.37
C VAL A 213 -4.96 5.92 10.80
N GLN A 214 -4.11 4.92 10.73
CA GLN A 214 -2.73 5.02 10.23
C GLN A 214 -2.56 4.37 8.87
N HIS A 215 -3.34 3.32 8.59
CA HIS A 215 -3.34 2.63 7.30
C HIS A 215 -4.65 1.85 7.12
N ILE A 216 -5.07 1.66 5.87
CA ILE A 216 -6.14 0.75 5.52
C ILE A 216 -5.70 -0.15 4.37
N HIS A 217 -6.15 -1.41 4.37
CA HIS A 217 -5.88 -2.36 3.31
C HIS A 217 -7.11 -3.22 3.04
N TYR A 218 -7.64 -3.17 1.81
CA TYR A 218 -8.81 -3.95 1.42
C TYR A 218 -8.43 -5.31 0.86
N HIS A 219 -8.84 -6.36 1.56
CA HIS A 219 -8.61 -7.75 1.15
C HIS A 219 -9.76 -8.23 0.27
N VAL A 220 -9.54 -8.22 -1.05
CA VAL A 220 -10.55 -8.53 -2.06
C VAL A 220 -11.21 -9.91 -1.90
N PRO A 221 -10.46 -11.02 -1.62
CA PRO A 221 -11.05 -12.34 -1.53
C PRO A 221 -12.12 -12.48 -0.45
N THR A 222 -11.91 -11.85 0.71
CA THR A 222 -12.82 -11.96 1.86
C THR A 222 -13.81 -10.81 1.99
N ASP A 223 -13.73 -9.77 1.14
CA ASP A 223 -14.53 -8.54 1.26
C ASP A 223 -14.37 -7.85 2.63
N ARG A 224 -13.14 -7.85 3.14
CA ARG A 224 -12.79 -7.30 4.46
C ARG A 224 -11.78 -6.17 4.32
N LEU A 225 -11.93 -5.17 5.17
CA LEU A 225 -10.98 -4.07 5.30
C LEU A 225 -10.17 -4.24 6.58
N LEU A 226 -8.87 -4.36 6.45
CA LEU A 226 -7.93 -4.25 7.57
C LEU A 226 -7.69 -2.76 7.83
N ILE A 227 -7.80 -2.35 9.08
CA ILE A 227 -7.60 -0.98 9.53
C ILE A 227 -6.52 -1.00 10.60
N GLY A 228 -5.41 -0.34 10.32
CA GLY A 228 -4.35 -0.10 11.27
C GLY A 228 -4.51 1.24 11.95
N THR A 229 -4.20 1.29 13.22
CA THR A 229 -4.28 2.49 14.03
C THR A 229 -2.90 2.91 14.54
N MET A 230 -2.82 4.11 15.03
CA MET A 230 -1.65 4.58 15.77
C MET A 230 -1.84 4.22 17.26
N ALA A 231 -1.15 3.16 17.71
CA ALA A 231 -1.10 2.68 19.09
C ALA A 231 -2.31 1.85 19.61
N ASP A 232 -3.35 1.63 18.80
CA ASP A 232 -4.49 0.77 19.22
C ASP A 232 -4.56 -0.56 18.44
N GLY A 233 -3.49 -0.93 17.72
CA GLY A 233 -3.38 -2.17 16.97
C GLY A 233 -4.22 -2.20 15.71
N PHE A 234 -4.85 -3.36 15.44
CA PHE A 234 -5.49 -3.64 14.17
C PHE A 234 -6.97 -3.98 14.35
N TYR A 235 -7.77 -3.59 13.37
CA TYR A 235 -9.18 -3.95 13.27
C TYR A 235 -9.47 -4.52 11.89
N VAL A 236 -10.43 -5.43 11.82
CA VAL A 236 -10.96 -5.92 10.53
C VAL A 236 -12.44 -5.59 10.47
N TYR A 237 -12.82 -4.84 9.46
CA TYR A 237 -14.21 -4.58 9.11
C TYR A 237 -14.67 -5.57 8.05
N ASP A 238 -15.74 -6.30 8.33
CA ASP A 238 -16.39 -7.21 7.38
C ASP A 238 -17.52 -6.43 6.67
N SER A 239 -17.36 -6.22 5.36
CA SER A 239 -18.31 -5.44 4.58
C SER A 239 -19.66 -6.11 4.41
N SER A 240 -19.70 -7.44 4.49
CA SER A 240 -20.94 -8.23 4.30
C SER A 240 -21.84 -8.21 5.51
N THR A 241 -21.25 -8.31 6.70
CA THR A 241 -21.97 -8.32 7.99
C THR A 241 -22.00 -6.95 8.66
N LYS A 242 -21.22 -5.99 8.17
CA LYS A 242 -21.01 -4.65 8.76
C LYS A 242 -20.47 -4.72 10.20
N THR A 243 -19.66 -5.74 10.49
CA THR A 243 -19.11 -5.95 11.83
C THR A 243 -17.63 -5.58 11.89
N MET A 244 -17.22 -5.07 13.05
CA MET A 244 -15.84 -4.73 13.37
C MET A 244 -15.25 -5.73 14.34
N HIS A 245 -14.07 -6.25 14.02
CA HIS A 245 -13.31 -7.16 14.86
C HIS A 245 -12.01 -6.50 15.31
N ASN A 246 -11.78 -6.44 16.61
CA ASN A 246 -10.47 -6.08 17.15
C ASN A 246 -9.54 -7.28 17.04
N ILE A 247 -8.36 -7.10 16.46
CA ILE A 247 -7.41 -8.18 16.21
C ILE A 247 -6.31 -8.18 17.26
N GLY A 248 -6.33 -9.19 18.11
CA GLY A 248 -5.27 -9.46 19.08
C GLY A 248 -5.24 -8.53 20.30
N ASN A 249 -6.17 -7.57 20.45
CA ASN A 249 -6.16 -6.58 21.53
C ASN A 249 -4.79 -5.92 21.74
N LEU A 250 -4.11 -5.60 20.65
CA LEU A 250 -2.77 -5.02 20.66
C LEU A 250 -2.84 -3.56 21.10
N LYS A 251 -2.10 -3.24 22.15
CA LYS A 251 -1.88 -1.85 22.59
C LYS A 251 -0.48 -1.42 22.20
N ASP A 252 -0.32 -0.11 21.96
CA ASP A 252 0.95 0.50 21.60
C ASP A 252 1.59 -0.06 20.31
N VAL A 253 0.77 -0.67 19.44
CA VAL A 253 1.19 -1.19 18.15
C VAL A 253 0.62 -0.31 17.03
N THR A 254 1.52 0.25 16.23
CA THR A 254 1.19 1.09 15.07
C THR A 254 1.41 0.30 13.79
N MET A 255 0.40 0.22 12.93
CA MET A 255 0.53 -0.37 11.60
C MET A 255 1.14 0.64 10.64
N ASN A 256 2.21 0.27 9.96
CA ASN A 256 2.84 1.10 8.92
C ASN A 256 2.34 0.74 7.53
N ASP A 257 2.22 -0.55 7.24
CA ASP A 257 1.80 -1.03 5.93
C ASP A 257 1.24 -2.45 6.02
N ALA A 258 0.47 -2.86 5.00
CA ALA A 258 -0.04 -4.21 4.86
C ALA A 258 0.01 -4.66 3.41
N VAL A 259 0.47 -5.87 3.19
CA VAL A 259 0.53 -6.49 1.87
C VAL A 259 -0.04 -7.90 1.91
N THR A 260 -0.72 -8.32 0.85
CA THR A 260 -1.17 -9.69 0.70
C THR A 260 0.02 -10.62 0.55
N ALA A 261 0.14 -11.60 1.45
CA ALA A 261 1.23 -12.57 1.39
C ALA A 261 1.07 -13.52 0.19
N GLN A 262 2.17 -13.82 -0.49
CA GLN A 262 2.20 -14.86 -1.52
C GLN A 262 2.92 -16.11 -0.99
N PRO A 263 2.44 -17.31 -1.34
CA PRO A 263 1.40 -17.65 -2.33
C PRO A 263 -0.03 -17.67 -1.79
N SER A 264 -0.27 -17.36 -0.54
CA SER A 264 -1.60 -17.46 0.07
C SER A 264 -2.43 -16.20 -0.21
N SER A 265 -3.62 -16.37 -0.79
CA SER A 265 -4.60 -15.29 -0.95
C SER A 265 -5.39 -15.02 0.34
N GLU A 266 -5.09 -15.73 1.41
CA GLU A 266 -5.82 -15.62 2.69
C GLU A 266 -5.04 -14.82 3.74
N GLU A 267 -3.76 -14.62 3.52
CA GLU A 267 -2.86 -14.03 4.50
C GLU A 267 -2.42 -12.63 4.12
N VAL A 268 -2.34 -11.76 5.10
CA VAL A 268 -1.80 -10.40 5.00
C VAL A 268 -0.61 -10.28 5.94
N LEU A 269 0.50 -9.76 5.43
CA LEU A 269 1.65 -9.35 6.24
C LEU A 269 1.47 -7.90 6.66
N ILE A 270 1.64 -7.63 7.94
CA ILE A 270 1.46 -6.31 8.55
C ILE A 270 2.80 -5.87 9.12
N ALA A 271 3.36 -4.82 8.54
CA ALA A 271 4.55 -4.15 9.07
C ALA A 271 4.15 -3.14 10.15
N THR A 272 4.90 -3.10 11.25
CA THR A 272 4.63 -2.21 12.38
C THR A 272 5.80 -1.31 12.71
N ASP A 273 5.51 -0.24 13.45
CA ASP A 273 6.55 0.64 13.99
C ASP A 273 7.11 0.05 15.29
N GLY A 274 8.28 -0.58 15.17
CA GLY A 274 9.03 -1.11 16.31
C GLY A 274 8.57 -2.46 16.87
N ASN A 275 7.45 -3.03 16.40
CA ASN A 275 6.89 -4.30 16.90
C ASN A 275 7.07 -5.47 15.91
N GLY A 276 7.91 -5.30 14.88
CA GLY A 276 8.18 -6.33 13.88
C GLY A 276 7.08 -6.51 12.85
N VAL A 277 6.91 -7.73 12.37
CA VAL A 277 5.94 -8.09 11.34
C VAL A 277 4.94 -9.09 11.92
N TYR A 278 3.67 -8.88 11.60
CA TYR A 278 2.60 -9.82 11.90
C TYR A 278 2.06 -10.45 10.62
N LYS A 279 1.56 -11.67 10.76
CA LYS A 279 0.82 -12.37 9.73
C LYS A 279 -0.61 -12.58 10.21
N LEU A 280 -1.58 -12.06 9.46
CA LEU A 280 -3.00 -12.17 9.74
C LEU A 280 -3.66 -13.05 8.68
N ASN A 281 -4.34 -14.10 9.09
CA ASN A 281 -5.23 -14.83 8.20
C ASN A 281 -6.58 -14.10 8.13
N MET A 282 -6.93 -13.61 6.94
CA MET A 282 -8.13 -12.78 6.73
C MET A 282 -9.44 -13.57 6.77
N ASN A 283 -9.41 -14.91 6.67
CA ASN A 283 -10.59 -15.75 6.83
C ASN A 283 -10.88 -16.05 8.32
N THR A 284 -9.86 -16.52 9.04
CA THR A 284 -9.99 -16.97 10.43
C THR A 284 -9.75 -15.87 11.46
N LEU A 285 -9.16 -14.75 11.06
CA LEU A 285 -8.70 -13.63 11.89
C LEU A 285 -7.62 -14.03 12.91
N GLN A 286 -6.94 -15.14 12.68
CA GLN A 286 -5.80 -15.56 13.50
C GLN A 286 -4.57 -14.73 13.17
N LEU A 287 -3.94 -14.19 14.20
CA LEU A 287 -2.75 -13.34 14.13
C LEU A 287 -1.54 -14.09 14.69
N HIS A 288 -0.43 -14.01 13.95
CA HIS A 288 0.86 -14.54 14.35
C HIS A 288 1.92 -13.45 14.24
N SER A 289 2.84 -13.35 15.20
CA SER A 289 4.03 -12.51 15.13
C SER A 289 5.20 -13.29 14.55
N PHE A 290 6.07 -12.61 13.80
CA PHE A 290 7.36 -13.14 13.34
C PHE A 290 8.46 -12.75 14.30
#